data_75caa7d14ae05b87cf70d0bbd0369638
#
_entry.id   75caa7d14ae05b87cf70d0bbd0369638
#
_cell.length_a   1.000
_cell.length_b   1.000
_cell.length_c   1.000
_cell.angle_alpha   90.00
_cell.angle_beta   90.00
_cell.angle_gamma   90.00
#
_symmetry.space_group_name_H-M   'P 1'
#
loop_
_entity.id
_entity.type
_entity.pdbx_description
1 polymer ?
#
loop_
_entity_poly.entity_id
_entity_poly.type
_entity_poly.pdbx_seq_one_letter_code
_entity_poly.pdbx_strand_id
1 'polypeptide(L)'
;MAEFSLAHIGINAENEADALKIAELFAALFGFEVKPGNSSVFAGTAVEVMKTPYLGANGHIAIGTPDVAAAQAGLEARGFAFCPETAKYKADGTLNAVYLKDEIGGFAVHLVKE
;
A
#
# COMPACT_ATOMS: atom_id res chain seq x y z
N MET A 1 19.42 -11.57 2.35
CA MET A 1 18.07 -11.32 2.89
C MET A 1 17.55 -9.99 2.37
N ALA A 2 16.27 -9.94 2.00
CA ALA A 2 15.69 -8.70 1.49
C ALA A 2 15.61 -7.65 2.59
N GLU A 3 15.78 -6.39 2.21
CA GLU A 3 15.59 -5.25 3.10
C GLU A 3 14.13 -4.82 3.05
N PHE A 4 13.53 -4.59 4.21
CA PHE A 4 12.13 -4.17 4.32
C PHE A 4 12.03 -2.91 5.17
N SER A 5 11.11 -2.04 4.76
CA SER A 5 10.77 -0.83 5.52
C SER A 5 9.27 -0.56 5.38
N LEU A 6 8.72 0.19 6.31
CA LEU A 6 7.33 0.63 6.19
C LEU A 6 7.26 1.75 5.16
N ALA A 7 6.51 1.53 4.07
CA ALA A 7 6.35 2.54 3.03
C ALA A 7 5.16 3.46 3.35
N HIS A 8 3.97 2.90 3.55
CA HIS A 8 2.79 3.68 3.90
C HIS A 8 1.70 2.80 4.50
N ILE A 9 0.71 3.46 5.09
CA ILE A 9 -0.50 2.82 5.61
C ILE A 9 -1.68 3.34 4.80
N GLY A 10 -2.55 2.44 4.36
CA GLY A 10 -3.74 2.77 3.59
C GLY A 10 -4.99 2.78 4.45
N ILE A 11 -5.81 3.81 4.27
CA ILE A 11 -7.11 3.96 4.92
C ILE A 11 -8.18 3.87 3.84
N ASN A 12 -9.21 3.06 4.05
CA ASN A 12 -10.31 2.93 3.11
C ASN A 12 -11.38 3.98 3.40
N ALA A 13 -11.52 4.97 2.52
CA ALA A 13 -12.63 5.92 2.58
C ALA A 13 -13.82 5.39 1.78
N GLU A 14 -14.99 5.97 1.98
CA GLU A 14 -16.20 5.53 1.30
C GLU A 14 -16.27 6.05 -0.14
N ASN A 15 -15.73 7.25 -0.38
CA ASN A 15 -15.75 7.92 -1.68
C ASN A 15 -14.68 9.00 -1.72
N GLU A 16 -14.57 9.68 -2.87
CA GLU A 16 -13.55 10.71 -3.07
C GLU A 16 -13.69 11.87 -2.08
N ALA A 17 -14.90 12.33 -1.82
CA ALA A 17 -15.13 13.44 -0.89
C ALA A 17 -14.72 13.07 0.53
N ASP A 18 -14.99 11.84 0.95
CA ASP A 18 -14.57 11.32 2.24
C ASP A 18 -13.05 11.20 2.32
N ALA A 19 -12.43 10.71 1.24
CA ALA A 19 -10.97 10.58 1.18
C ALA A 19 -10.28 11.94 1.32
N LEU A 20 -10.78 12.96 0.62
CA LEU A 20 -10.25 14.32 0.74
C LEU A 20 -10.41 14.87 2.14
N LYS A 21 -11.57 14.65 2.75
CA LYS A 21 -11.84 15.10 4.11
C LYS A 21 -10.86 14.47 5.11
N ILE A 22 -10.61 13.18 4.99
CA ILE A 22 -9.67 12.47 5.86
C ILE A 22 -8.25 13.01 5.65
N ALA A 23 -7.81 13.15 4.40
CA ALA A 23 -6.48 13.66 4.10
C ALA A 23 -6.30 15.11 4.60
N GLU A 24 -7.31 15.94 4.44
CA GLU A 24 -7.29 17.33 4.90
C GLU A 24 -7.24 17.42 6.42
N LEU A 25 -7.82 16.47 7.13
CA LEU A 25 -7.74 16.43 8.57
C LEU A 25 -6.31 16.14 9.05
N PHE A 26 -5.63 15.20 8.40
CA PHE A 26 -4.21 14.95 8.65
C PHE A 26 -3.36 16.20 8.35
N ALA A 27 -3.69 16.91 7.27
CA ALA A 27 -3.00 18.16 6.92
C ALA A 27 -3.19 19.22 7.99
N ALA A 28 -4.44 19.40 8.46
CA ALA A 28 -4.76 20.40 9.46
C ALA A 28 -4.10 20.13 10.81
N LEU A 29 -4.06 18.86 11.21
CA LEU A 29 -3.51 18.47 12.51
C LEU A 29 -1.98 18.42 12.50
N PHE A 30 -1.39 17.89 11.44
CA PHE A 30 0.04 17.55 11.43
C PHE A 30 0.85 18.24 10.36
N GLY A 31 0.22 19.07 9.53
CA GLY A 31 0.93 19.81 8.48
C GLY A 31 1.33 18.96 7.29
N PHE A 32 0.73 17.79 7.10
CA PHE A 32 1.02 16.95 5.96
C PHE A 32 0.46 17.57 4.68
N GLU A 33 1.19 17.42 3.58
CA GLU A 33 0.75 17.93 2.28
C GLU A 33 -0.29 16.98 1.67
N VAL A 34 -1.43 17.52 1.26
CA VAL A 34 -2.46 16.73 0.57
C VAL A 34 -2.07 16.59 -0.89
N LYS A 35 -1.97 15.34 -1.37
CA LYS A 35 -1.57 15.01 -2.73
C LYS A 35 -2.66 14.15 -3.40
N PRO A 36 -3.63 14.77 -4.09
CA PRO A 36 -4.66 14.00 -4.79
C PRO A 36 -4.06 13.17 -5.92
N GLY A 37 -4.46 11.93 -6.00
CA GLY A 37 -4.09 11.02 -7.08
C GLY A 37 -5.32 10.47 -7.78
N ASN A 38 -5.12 9.45 -8.60
CA ASN A 38 -6.21 8.84 -9.37
C ASN A 38 -7.14 8.01 -8.48
N SER A 39 -6.59 7.05 -7.75
CA SER A 39 -7.39 6.11 -6.93
C SER A 39 -7.31 6.42 -5.44
N SER A 40 -6.46 7.34 -5.05
CA SER A 40 -6.26 7.68 -3.64
C SER A 40 -5.80 9.12 -3.48
N VAL A 41 -5.84 9.58 -2.22
CA VAL A 41 -5.31 10.90 -1.83
C VAL A 41 -4.28 10.63 -0.74
N PHE A 42 -3.05 11.10 -0.96
CA PHE A 42 -2.03 11.00 0.08
C PHE A 42 -2.08 12.21 1.01
N ALA A 43 -1.87 11.95 2.28
CA ALA A 43 -1.52 12.98 3.26
C ALA A 43 -0.05 12.75 3.63
N GLY A 44 0.83 13.60 3.12
CA GLY A 44 2.26 13.38 3.19
C GLY A 44 2.68 12.21 2.31
N THR A 45 3.64 11.42 2.77
CA THR A 45 4.16 10.27 2.02
C THR A 45 3.76 8.93 2.62
N ALA A 46 3.29 8.91 3.87
CA ALA A 46 3.09 7.68 4.63
C ALA A 46 1.62 7.31 4.85
N VAL A 47 0.68 8.20 4.56
CA VAL A 47 -0.75 7.92 4.73
C VAL A 47 -1.44 8.03 3.38
N GLU A 48 -1.95 6.92 2.89
CA GLU A 48 -2.69 6.85 1.65
C GLU A 48 -4.17 6.62 1.95
N VAL A 49 -5.04 7.54 1.53
CA VAL A 49 -6.47 7.41 1.74
C VAL A 49 -7.11 6.99 0.42
N MET A 50 -7.63 5.76 0.38
CA MET A 50 -8.26 5.21 -0.82
C MET A 50 -9.61 5.90 -1.04
N LYS A 51 -9.91 6.25 -2.30
CA LYS A 51 -11.17 6.92 -2.65
C LYS A 51 -12.37 5.98 -2.54
N THR A 52 -12.13 4.68 -2.57
CA THR A 52 -13.16 3.65 -2.33
C THR A 52 -12.52 2.53 -1.52
N PRO A 53 -13.32 1.76 -0.77
CA PRO A 53 -12.78 0.61 -0.05
C PRO A 53 -12.03 -0.34 -0.98
N TYR A 54 -10.87 -0.81 -0.53
CA TYR A 54 -10.04 -1.73 -1.27
C TYR A 54 -9.71 -2.92 -0.35
N LEU A 55 -8.65 -3.66 -0.65
CA LEU A 55 -8.27 -4.83 0.14
C LEU A 55 -7.97 -4.46 1.58
N GLY A 56 -8.27 -5.39 2.49
CA GLY A 56 -8.02 -5.25 3.91
C GLY A 56 -9.24 -4.75 4.67
N ALA A 57 -9.66 -5.50 5.69
CA ALA A 57 -10.81 -5.12 6.52
C ALA A 57 -10.56 -3.77 7.22
N ASN A 58 -9.32 -3.53 7.67
CA ASN A 58 -8.94 -2.31 8.37
C ASN A 58 -8.13 -1.34 7.50
N GLY A 59 -7.85 -1.70 6.25
CA GLY A 59 -6.99 -0.94 5.36
C GLY A 59 -5.82 -1.79 4.90
N HIS A 60 -4.74 -1.13 4.44
CA HIS A 60 -3.56 -1.88 3.98
C HIS A 60 -2.27 -1.29 4.53
N ILE A 61 -1.23 -2.13 4.56
CA ILE A 61 0.12 -1.74 4.96
C ILE A 61 1.05 -2.06 3.79
N ALA A 62 1.78 -1.06 3.34
CA ALA A 62 2.76 -1.21 2.28
C ALA A 62 4.15 -1.36 2.86
N ILE A 63 4.82 -2.43 2.49
CA ILE A 63 6.20 -2.71 2.91
C ILE A 63 7.12 -2.47 1.72
N GLY A 64 8.03 -1.52 1.88
CA GLY A 64 8.99 -1.15 0.84
C GLY A 64 10.15 -2.11 0.79
N THR A 65 10.61 -2.41 -0.41
CA THR A 65 11.80 -3.24 -0.64
C THR A 65 12.41 -2.84 -2.00
N PRO A 66 13.75 -2.90 -2.13
CA PRO A 66 14.40 -2.54 -3.40
C PRO A 66 14.06 -3.47 -4.57
N ASP A 67 13.78 -4.75 -4.30
CA ASP A 67 13.52 -5.74 -5.35
C ASP A 67 12.32 -6.60 -4.93
N VAL A 68 11.15 -6.24 -5.43
CA VAL A 68 9.89 -6.91 -5.04
C VAL A 68 9.89 -8.37 -5.47
N ALA A 69 10.36 -8.66 -6.68
CA ALA A 69 10.35 -10.04 -7.18
C ALA A 69 11.25 -10.95 -6.34
N ALA A 70 12.44 -10.48 -5.98
CA ALA A 70 13.36 -11.24 -5.13
C ALA A 70 12.79 -11.42 -3.72
N ALA A 71 12.18 -10.37 -3.17
CA ALA A 71 11.56 -10.45 -1.85
C ALA A 71 10.38 -11.42 -1.85
N GLN A 72 9.55 -11.39 -2.87
CA GLN A 72 8.45 -12.34 -3.02
C GLN A 72 8.96 -13.78 -3.06
N ALA A 73 9.96 -14.05 -3.90
CA ALA A 73 10.52 -15.38 -4.03
C ALA A 73 11.09 -15.89 -2.70
N GLY A 74 11.79 -15.01 -1.97
CA GLY A 74 12.35 -15.36 -0.67
C GLY A 74 11.29 -15.69 0.37
N LEU A 75 10.19 -14.93 0.38
CA LEU A 75 9.08 -15.19 1.31
C LEU A 75 8.31 -16.45 0.91
N GLU A 76 8.10 -16.68 -0.38
CA GLU A 76 7.47 -17.91 -0.86
C GLU A 76 8.29 -19.14 -0.49
N ALA A 77 9.60 -19.04 -0.56
CA ALA A 77 10.49 -20.14 -0.13
C ALA A 77 10.35 -20.44 1.36
N ARG A 78 9.87 -19.48 2.15
CA ARG A 78 9.60 -19.66 3.58
C ARG A 78 8.16 -20.09 3.87
N GLY A 79 7.36 -20.34 2.84
CA GLY A 79 6.00 -20.86 3.00
C GLY A 79 4.89 -19.80 2.96
N PHE A 80 5.21 -18.55 2.63
CA PHE A 80 4.19 -17.51 2.53
C PHE A 80 3.64 -17.43 1.12
N ALA A 81 2.35 -17.16 0.97
CA ALA A 81 1.66 -17.12 -0.31
C ALA A 81 1.29 -15.69 -0.69
N PHE A 82 1.30 -15.41 -1.99
CA PHE A 82 0.93 -14.13 -2.57
C PHE A 82 -0.26 -14.30 -3.51
N CYS A 83 -0.95 -13.21 -3.78
CA CYS A 83 -2.04 -13.16 -4.75
C CYS A 83 -1.50 -12.64 -6.09
N PRO A 84 -1.25 -13.52 -7.07
CA PRO A 84 -0.63 -13.08 -8.34
C PRO A 84 -1.48 -12.07 -9.10
N GLU A 85 -2.80 -12.12 -8.97
CA GLU A 85 -3.71 -11.19 -9.63
C GLU A 85 -3.60 -9.76 -9.12
N THR A 86 -2.96 -9.55 -7.95
CA THR A 86 -2.74 -8.21 -7.41
C THR A 86 -1.43 -7.59 -7.90
N ALA A 87 -0.61 -8.36 -8.62
CA ALA A 87 0.70 -7.89 -9.07
C ALA A 87 0.55 -6.68 -9.99
N LYS A 88 1.37 -5.67 -9.73
CA LYS A 88 1.47 -4.47 -10.56
C LYS A 88 2.88 -4.33 -11.07
N TYR A 89 3.02 -3.96 -12.34
CA TYR A 89 4.30 -3.87 -13.01
C TYR A 89 4.54 -2.44 -13.47
N LYS A 90 5.82 -2.05 -13.46
CA LYS A 90 6.25 -0.79 -14.06
C LYS A 90 6.27 -0.95 -15.59
N ALA A 91 6.39 0.19 -16.30
CA ALA A 91 6.43 0.19 -17.76
C ALA A 91 7.55 -0.68 -18.33
N ASP A 92 8.66 -0.83 -17.59
CA ASP A 92 9.80 -1.65 -18.01
C ASP A 92 9.63 -3.15 -17.70
N GLY A 93 8.47 -3.56 -17.16
CA GLY A 93 8.20 -4.94 -16.80
C GLY A 93 8.64 -5.36 -15.40
N THR A 94 9.28 -4.46 -14.65
CA THR A 94 9.70 -4.74 -13.28
C THR A 94 8.48 -4.84 -12.35
N LEU A 95 8.43 -5.87 -11.51
CA LEU A 95 7.37 -6.03 -10.53
C LEU A 95 7.44 -4.89 -9.51
N ASN A 96 6.38 -4.10 -9.41
CA ASN A 96 6.32 -2.93 -8.56
C ASN A 96 5.63 -3.19 -7.23
N ALA A 97 4.60 -4.03 -7.21
CA ALA A 97 3.84 -4.33 -6.00
C ALA A 97 3.11 -5.66 -6.14
N VAL A 98 2.91 -6.33 -5.02
CA VAL A 98 2.11 -7.55 -4.97
C VAL A 98 1.64 -7.77 -3.53
N TYR A 99 0.39 -8.23 -3.38
CA TYR A 99 -0.20 -8.47 -2.07
C TYR A 99 0.04 -9.88 -1.57
N LEU A 100 0.28 -10.01 -0.28
CA LEU A 100 0.19 -11.29 0.42
C LEU A 100 -1.26 -11.80 0.35
N LYS A 101 -1.40 -13.13 0.34
CA LYS A 101 -2.72 -13.77 0.28
C LYS A 101 -3.53 -13.50 1.54
N ASP A 102 -2.90 -13.60 2.72
CA ASP A 102 -3.60 -13.49 4.00
C ASP A 102 -3.40 -12.11 4.61
N GLU A 103 -4.46 -11.60 5.26
CA GLU A 103 -4.36 -10.38 6.04
C GLU A 103 -3.57 -10.62 7.31
N ILE A 104 -2.96 -9.55 7.81
CA ILE A 104 -2.27 -9.56 9.10
C ILE A 104 -2.96 -8.51 9.98
N GLY A 105 -3.58 -8.97 11.07
CA GLY A 105 -4.29 -8.07 11.99
C GLY A 105 -5.43 -7.30 11.34
N GLY A 106 -6.05 -7.87 10.31
CA GLY A 106 -7.12 -7.21 9.58
C GLY A 106 -6.64 -6.24 8.52
N PHE A 107 -5.32 -6.17 8.26
CA PHE A 107 -4.75 -5.33 7.20
C PHE A 107 -4.28 -6.21 6.05
N ALA A 108 -4.62 -5.80 4.82
CA ALA A 108 -3.96 -6.36 3.65
C ALA A 108 -2.53 -5.83 3.61
N VAL A 109 -1.57 -6.69 3.27
CA VAL A 109 -0.16 -6.30 3.27
C VAL A 109 0.42 -6.54 1.89
N HIS A 110 1.08 -5.53 1.33
CA HIS A 110 1.73 -5.70 0.04
C HIS A 110 3.18 -5.22 0.07
N LEU A 111 3.97 -5.83 -0.79
CA LEU A 111 5.31 -5.32 -1.09
C LEU A 111 5.18 -4.20 -2.12
N VAL A 112 6.07 -3.23 -2.06
CA VAL A 112 6.17 -2.17 -3.06
C VAL A 112 7.62 -1.79 -3.25
N LYS A 113 7.99 -1.49 -4.49
CA LYS A 113 9.36 -1.09 -4.81
C LYS A 113 9.67 0.27 -4.22
N GLU A 114 10.78 0.32 -3.55
CA GLU A 114 11.30 1.55 -2.96
C GLU A 114 12.78 1.72 -3.23
#